data_ec2c1764c21cc26a7a1a025c6ab98fd0
#
_entry.id   ec2c1764c21cc26a7a1a025c6ab98fd0
#
_cell.length_a   1.000
_cell.length_b   1.000
_cell.length_c   1.000
_cell.angle_alpha   90.00
_cell.angle_beta   90.00
_cell.angle_gamma   90.00
#
_symmetry.space_group_name_H-M   'P 1'
#
loop_
_entity.id
_entity.type
_entity.pdbx_description
1 polymer ?
#
loop_
_entity_poly.entity_id
_entity_poly.type
_entity_poly.pdbx_seq_one_letter_code
_entity_poly.pdbx_strand_id
1 'polypeptide(L)'
;KNNQTIQTINPSGNFGGDFEQIDLEAKGLKDTKIKIPSSLSFGLGLGQDKKWFLGLNYLRTDEGGFKNQLMGLDNVEFKSSQTYSIGGFFLPKYDSFTDYFRTLTYRVGLRFKNGGLFVNNQQINEIGLNFGFGIPLAGVSSANLGFEIGQRGTKKSSLIKEKFFSIRLGVSLNDLWFVRSMYN
;
A
#
# COMPACT_ATOMS: atom_id res chain seq x y z
N LYS A 1 -19.97 8.10 -28.03
CA LYS A 1 -18.85 8.99 -28.38
C LYS A 1 -18.21 9.44 -27.06
N ASN A 2 -17.03 8.94 -26.75
CA ASN A 2 -16.24 9.41 -25.60
C ASN A 2 -15.36 10.57 -26.10
N ASN A 3 -15.84 11.78 -25.98
CA ASN A 3 -15.05 12.97 -26.23
C ASN A 3 -14.51 13.46 -24.90
N GLN A 4 -13.18 13.51 -24.75
CA GLN A 4 -12.56 14.23 -23.62
C GLN A 4 -12.38 15.69 -24.00
N THR A 5 -12.89 16.58 -23.16
CA THR A 5 -12.72 18.03 -23.32
C THR A 5 -11.67 18.50 -22.34
N ILE A 6 -10.57 19.05 -22.80
CA ILE A 6 -9.54 19.66 -21.97
C ILE A 6 -9.77 21.16 -21.99
N GLN A 7 -10.00 21.76 -20.82
CA GLN A 7 -10.11 23.21 -20.68
C GLN A 7 -8.78 23.78 -20.17
N THR A 8 -8.14 24.62 -20.97
CA THR A 8 -6.95 25.35 -20.56
C THR A 8 -7.34 26.67 -19.89
N ILE A 9 -6.77 26.93 -18.73
CA ILE A 9 -6.95 28.20 -17.99
C ILE A 9 -5.79 29.12 -18.37
N ASN A 10 -6.11 30.27 -18.95
CA ASN A 10 -5.10 31.30 -19.21
C ASN A 10 -4.58 31.93 -17.90
N PRO A 11 -3.30 32.38 -17.85
CA PRO A 11 -2.69 32.98 -16.64
C PRO A 11 -3.44 34.20 -16.09
N SER A 12 -4.35 34.79 -16.86
CA SER A 12 -5.18 35.93 -16.45
C SER A 12 -6.51 35.55 -15.77
N GLY A 13 -6.73 34.25 -15.50
CA GLY A 13 -7.91 33.79 -14.73
C GLY A 13 -9.25 33.83 -15.47
N ASN A 14 -9.28 34.12 -16.77
CA ASN A 14 -10.50 34.11 -17.58
C ASN A 14 -10.75 32.69 -18.12
N PHE A 15 -11.92 32.16 -17.87
CA PHE A 15 -12.45 30.95 -18.51
C PHE A 15 -12.88 31.25 -19.94
N GLY A 16 -11.95 31.33 -20.84
CA GLY A 16 -12.19 31.66 -22.24
C GLY A 16 -11.09 31.07 -23.12
N GLY A 17 -10.75 29.81 -22.91
CA GLY A 17 -9.87 29.05 -23.78
C GLY A 17 -10.68 28.24 -24.79
N ASP A 18 -10.16 28.13 -26.00
CA ASP A 18 -10.71 27.23 -27.00
C ASP A 18 -10.76 25.81 -26.47
N PHE A 19 -11.91 25.17 -26.62
CA PHE A 19 -12.05 23.75 -26.27
C PHE A 19 -11.33 22.93 -27.31
N GLU A 20 -10.18 22.37 -26.97
CA GLU A 20 -9.52 21.39 -27.81
C GLU A 20 -10.24 20.04 -27.66
N GLN A 21 -11.02 19.68 -28.65
CA GLN A 21 -11.70 18.40 -28.71
C GLN A 21 -10.74 17.35 -29.26
N ILE A 22 -10.20 16.52 -28.37
CA ILE A 22 -9.32 15.42 -28.77
C ILE A 22 -10.19 14.28 -29.33
N ASP A 23 -10.12 14.06 -30.61
CA ASP A 23 -10.76 12.94 -31.28
C ASP A 23 -9.93 11.67 -31.01
N LEU A 24 -10.38 10.86 -30.06
CA LEU A 24 -9.76 9.59 -29.68
C LEU A 24 -9.89 8.54 -30.80
N GLU A 25 -10.90 8.66 -31.65
CA GLU A 25 -11.14 7.75 -32.79
C GLU A 25 -10.11 7.97 -33.88
N ALA A 26 -9.81 9.23 -34.20
CA ALA A 26 -8.77 9.60 -35.18
C ALA A 26 -7.34 9.20 -34.73
N LYS A 27 -7.13 9.12 -33.40
CA LYS A 27 -5.86 8.66 -32.79
C LYS A 27 -5.79 7.14 -32.59
N GLY A 28 -6.80 6.38 -33.01
CA GLY A 28 -6.84 4.92 -32.84
C GLY A 28 -6.98 4.46 -31.37
N LEU A 29 -7.41 5.36 -30.48
CA LEU A 29 -7.51 5.12 -29.04
C LEU A 29 -8.95 4.83 -28.57
N LYS A 30 -9.88 4.57 -29.50
CA LYS A 30 -11.30 4.27 -29.19
C LYS A 30 -11.46 3.02 -28.32
N ASP A 31 -10.65 2.00 -28.61
CA ASP A 31 -10.65 0.72 -27.90
C ASP A 31 -9.28 0.48 -27.27
N THR A 32 -9.08 0.93 -26.05
CA THR A 32 -7.85 0.71 -25.30
C THR A 32 -7.97 -0.55 -24.45
N LYS A 33 -7.16 -1.57 -24.71
CA LYS A 33 -7.05 -2.77 -23.86
C LYS A 33 -6.20 -2.45 -22.64
N ILE A 34 -6.81 -2.46 -21.48
CA ILE A 34 -6.09 -2.36 -20.19
C ILE A 34 -5.68 -3.75 -19.77
N LYS A 35 -4.39 -4.00 -19.66
CA LYS A 35 -3.85 -5.25 -19.12
C LYS A 35 -3.67 -5.11 -17.62
N ILE A 36 -4.39 -5.92 -16.85
CA ILE A 36 -4.24 -5.97 -15.39
C ILE A 36 -2.96 -6.76 -15.06
N PRO A 37 -2.06 -6.24 -14.21
CA PRO A 37 -0.86 -6.93 -13.79
C PRO A 37 -1.20 -8.23 -13.06
N SER A 38 -0.47 -9.31 -13.36
CA SER A 38 -0.55 -10.55 -12.58
C SER A 38 0.39 -10.48 -11.39
N SER A 39 -0.01 -11.09 -10.27
CA SER A 39 0.83 -11.17 -9.07
C SER A 39 0.89 -12.59 -8.53
N LEU A 40 2.07 -12.95 -8.03
CA LEU A 40 2.37 -14.21 -7.39
C LEU A 40 2.95 -13.93 -6.01
N SER A 41 2.39 -14.55 -4.99
CA SER A 41 2.84 -14.38 -3.59
C SER A 41 3.13 -15.73 -2.95
N PHE A 42 4.25 -15.78 -2.22
CA PHE A 42 4.63 -16.89 -1.36
C PHE A 42 4.88 -16.37 0.05
N GLY A 43 4.28 -17.01 1.04
CA GLY A 43 4.46 -16.67 2.44
C GLY A 43 4.74 -17.91 3.28
N LEU A 44 5.64 -17.75 4.23
CA LEU A 44 5.93 -18.74 5.27
C LEU A 44 5.86 -18.06 6.61
N GLY A 45 5.35 -18.75 7.62
CA GLY A 45 5.27 -18.22 8.97
C GLY A 45 5.32 -19.31 10.01
N LEU A 46 5.89 -18.95 11.14
CA LEU A 46 5.99 -19.77 12.33
C LEU A 46 5.49 -18.97 13.52
N GLY A 47 4.82 -19.62 14.45
CA GLY A 47 4.33 -18.91 15.63
C GLY A 47 3.75 -19.84 16.69
N GLN A 48 3.46 -19.25 17.82
CA GLN A 48 2.72 -19.85 18.91
C GLN A 48 1.46 -19.04 19.15
N ASP A 49 0.31 -19.70 19.16
CA ASP A 49 -0.98 -19.03 19.39
C ASP A 49 -0.94 -18.16 20.66
N LYS A 50 -1.49 -16.95 20.54
CA LYS A 50 -1.58 -15.94 21.62
C LYS A 50 -0.25 -15.55 22.27
N LYS A 51 0.90 -15.80 21.61
CA LYS A 51 2.22 -15.41 22.10
C LYS A 51 3.05 -14.66 21.09
N TRP A 52 3.38 -15.28 19.98
CA TRP A 52 4.22 -14.67 18.97
C TRP A 52 4.01 -15.30 17.59
N PHE A 53 4.34 -14.54 16.59
CA PHE A 53 4.37 -14.98 15.20
C PHE A 53 5.51 -14.29 14.47
N LEU A 54 6.21 -15.01 13.61
CA LEU A 54 7.19 -14.51 12.68
C LEU A 54 6.83 -15.01 11.27
N GLY A 55 6.79 -14.11 10.30
CA GLY A 55 6.45 -14.42 8.92
C GLY A 55 7.39 -13.78 7.93
N LEU A 56 7.57 -14.47 6.82
CA LEU A 56 8.26 -14.01 5.62
C LEU A 56 7.27 -14.03 4.47
N ASN A 57 7.30 -13.01 3.62
CA ASN A 57 6.49 -12.96 2.41
C ASN A 57 7.32 -12.45 1.23
N TYR A 58 7.16 -13.11 0.10
CA TYR A 58 7.66 -12.69 -1.20
C TYR A 58 6.48 -12.45 -2.13
N LEU A 59 6.43 -11.27 -2.75
CA LEU A 59 5.42 -10.91 -3.72
C LEU A 59 6.11 -10.45 -5.01
N ARG A 60 5.74 -11.06 -6.13
CA ARG A 60 6.12 -10.62 -7.47
C ARG A 60 4.89 -10.13 -8.21
N THR A 61 4.97 -8.94 -8.78
CA THR A 61 3.91 -8.37 -9.64
C THR A 61 4.50 -8.06 -11.00
N ASP A 62 3.87 -8.55 -12.06
CA ASP A 62 4.30 -8.30 -13.43
C ASP A 62 3.56 -7.09 -13.99
N GLU A 63 4.16 -5.92 -13.84
CA GLU A 63 3.65 -4.63 -14.31
C GLU A 63 4.08 -4.32 -15.76
N GLY A 64 4.94 -5.13 -16.38
CA GLY A 64 5.53 -4.89 -17.70
C GLY A 64 4.57 -4.84 -18.88
N GLY A 65 3.30 -5.21 -18.66
CA GLY A 65 2.24 -5.07 -19.66
C GLY A 65 1.47 -3.76 -19.59
N PHE A 66 1.74 -2.91 -18.59
CA PHE A 66 1.07 -1.64 -18.43
C PHE A 66 1.72 -0.60 -19.38
N LYS A 67 1.13 -0.44 -20.55
CA LYS A 67 1.47 0.64 -21.49
C LYS A 67 0.30 1.59 -21.54
N ASN A 68 0.46 2.78 -21.00
CA ASN A 68 -0.52 3.84 -21.15
C ASN A 68 -0.12 4.73 -22.32
N GLN A 69 -0.69 4.46 -23.50
CA GLN A 69 -0.46 5.25 -24.71
C GLN A 69 -0.93 6.70 -24.58
N LEU A 70 -1.80 6.99 -23.62
CA LEU A 70 -2.31 8.34 -23.38
C LEU A 70 -1.31 9.23 -22.62
N MET A 71 -0.35 8.65 -21.89
CA MET A 71 0.57 9.40 -21.05
C MET A 71 1.91 9.73 -21.71
N GLY A 72 2.25 9.20 -22.91
CA GLY A 72 3.42 9.59 -23.69
C GLY A 72 4.70 9.85 -22.90
N LEU A 73 5.00 9.02 -21.88
CA LEU A 73 6.16 9.22 -21.01
C LEU A 73 7.39 8.54 -21.66
N ASP A 74 8.19 9.29 -22.37
CA ASP A 74 9.32 8.78 -23.16
C ASP A 74 10.43 8.12 -22.32
N ASN A 75 10.51 8.41 -21.03
CA ASN A 75 11.60 7.95 -20.14
C ASN A 75 11.11 7.06 -18.98
N VAL A 76 9.91 6.50 -19.09
CA VAL A 76 9.31 5.67 -18.03
C VAL A 76 9.00 4.28 -18.56
N GLU A 77 9.55 3.26 -17.92
CA GLU A 77 9.29 1.86 -18.22
C GLU A 77 8.70 1.15 -16.99
N PHE A 78 7.70 0.30 -17.23
CA PHE A 78 7.15 -0.59 -16.22
C PHE A 78 7.68 -2.01 -16.46
N LYS A 79 8.30 -2.59 -15.44
CA LYS A 79 8.80 -3.97 -15.41
C LYS A 79 8.17 -4.72 -14.25
N SER A 80 8.57 -5.96 -14.02
CA SER A 80 8.12 -6.69 -12.85
C SER A 80 8.69 -6.09 -11.57
N SER A 81 7.85 -5.95 -10.54
CA SER A 81 8.25 -5.57 -9.19
C SER A 81 8.37 -6.78 -8.29
N GLN A 82 9.23 -6.69 -7.28
CA GLN A 82 9.44 -7.73 -6.27
C GLN A 82 9.43 -7.09 -4.89
N THR A 83 8.64 -7.66 -3.99
CA THR A 83 8.55 -7.20 -2.61
C THR A 83 8.91 -8.33 -1.67
N TYR A 84 9.85 -8.07 -0.80
CA TYR A 84 10.27 -8.94 0.29
C TYR A 84 9.79 -8.31 1.59
N SER A 85 9.13 -9.09 2.42
CA SER A 85 8.66 -8.63 3.71
C SER A 85 8.98 -9.65 4.78
N ILE A 86 9.47 -9.17 5.90
CA ILE A 86 9.63 -9.93 7.13
C ILE A 86 8.91 -9.18 8.23
N GLY A 87 8.16 -9.87 9.07
CA GLY A 87 7.47 -9.22 10.17
C GLY A 87 6.86 -10.22 11.12
N GLY A 88 6.49 -9.72 12.27
CA GLY A 88 5.89 -10.55 13.28
C GLY A 88 5.23 -9.74 14.38
N PHE A 89 4.68 -10.47 15.31
CA PHE A 89 4.14 -9.89 16.53
C PHE A 89 4.57 -10.67 17.77
N PHE A 90 4.54 -9.98 18.89
CA PHE A 90 4.76 -10.53 20.20
C PHE A 90 3.69 -10.02 21.16
N LEU A 91 3.10 -10.93 21.92
CA LEU A 91 2.10 -10.69 22.94
C LEU A 91 2.63 -11.24 24.27
N PRO A 92 3.07 -10.38 25.19
CA PRO A 92 3.72 -10.83 26.43
C PRO A 92 2.82 -11.69 27.32
N LYS A 93 1.56 -11.29 27.49
CA LYS A 93 0.59 -12.04 28.29
C LYS A 93 -0.84 -11.69 27.88
N TYR A 94 -1.54 -12.66 27.33
CA TYR A 94 -2.89 -12.48 26.79
C TYR A 94 -3.94 -12.11 27.88
N ASP A 95 -3.80 -12.66 29.06
CA ASP A 95 -4.78 -12.61 30.17
C ASP A 95 -4.26 -11.88 31.41
N SER A 96 -3.49 -10.82 31.26
CA SER A 96 -2.99 -10.05 32.39
C SER A 96 -4.07 -9.11 32.94
N PHE A 97 -4.46 -9.31 34.19
CA PHE A 97 -5.39 -8.42 34.90
C PHE A 97 -4.69 -7.27 35.64
N THR A 98 -3.39 -7.40 35.89
CA THR A 98 -2.64 -6.43 36.70
C THR A 98 -1.80 -5.47 35.87
N ASP A 99 -1.49 -5.82 34.61
CA ASP A 99 -0.50 -5.10 33.80
C ASP A 99 -1.01 -4.95 32.36
N TYR A 100 -1.61 -3.81 32.08
CA TYR A 100 -2.22 -3.52 30.78
C TYR A 100 -1.22 -3.58 29.62
N PHE A 101 0.03 -3.12 29.83
CA PHE A 101 1.04 -3.15 28.79
C PHE A 101 1.43 -4.56 28.34
N ARG A 102 1.21 -5.56 29.18
CA ARG A 102 1.46 -6.97 28.81
C ARG A 102 0.37 -7.57 27.93
N THR A 103 -0.81 -6.96 27.89
CA THR A 103 -1.91 -7.39 26.99
C THR A 103 -1.82 -6.78 25.62
N LEU A 104 -0.90 -5.82 25.41
CA LEU A 104 -0.69 -5.21 24.11
C LEU A 104 0.02 -6.19 23.16
N THR A 105 -0.42 -6.20 21.91
CA THR A 105 0.27 -6.90 20.83
C THR A 105 1.28 -5.97 20.19
N TYR A 106 2.56 -6.27 20.34
CA TYR A 106 3.66 -5.54 19.74
C TYR A 106 3.96 -6.11 18.35
N ARG A 107 4.05 -5.26 17.34
CA ARG A 107 4.30 -5.66 15.96
C ARG A 107 5.51 -4.95 15.41
N VAL A 108 6.30 -5.65 14.60
CA VAL A 108 7.42 -5.08 13.86
C VAL A 108 7.48 -5.73 12.49
N GLY A 109 7.86 -4.97 11.49
CA GLY A 109 8.01 -5.47 10.12
C GLY A 109 8.97 -4.62 9.32
N LEU A 110 9.66 -5.28 8.40
CA LEU A 110 10.54 -4.68 7.41
C LEU A 110 10.04 -5.07 6.03
N ARG A 111 9.97 -4.09 5.13
CA ARG A 111 9.58 -4.29 3.74
C ARG A 111 10.64 -3.69 2.83
N PHE A 112 11.07 -4.49 1.87
CA PHE A 112 11.95 -4.08 0.80
C PHE A 112 11.26 -4.34 -0.54
N LYS A 113 11.07 -3.29 -1.35
CA LYS A 113 10.45 -3.37 -2.67
C LYS A 113 11.44 -2.93 -3.75
N ASN A 114 11.79 -3.87 -4.62
CA ASN A 114 12.38 -3.56 -5.91
C ASN A 114 11.23 -3.11 -6.82
N GLY A 115 11.12 -1.81 -7.05
CA GLY A 115 10.01 -1.25 -7.81
C GLY A 115 10.03 -1.69 -9.28
N GLY A 116 8.86 -1.92 -9.85
CA GLY A 116 8.71 -2.17 -11.28
C GLY A 116 8.83 -0.90 -12.14
N LEU A 117 8.86 0.26 -11.51
CA LEU A 117 8.97 1.56 -12.18
C LEU A 117 10.45 1.91 -12.41
N PHE A 118 10.80 2.14 -13.69
CA PHE A 118 12.08 2.64 -14.12
C PHE A 118 11.90 4.04 -14.71
N VAL A 119 12.67 4.99 -14.24
CA VAL A 119 12.70 6.38 -14.75
C VAL A 119 14.13 6.72 -15.11
N ASN A 120 14.38 7.18 -16.32
CA ASN A 120 15.74 7.44 -16.84
C ASN A 120 16.68 6.24 -16.61
N ASN A 121 16.21 5.03 -16.88
CA ASN A 121 16.94 3.76 -16.66
C ASN A 121 17.32 3.49 -15.19
N GLN A 122 16.75 4.21 -14.23
CA GLN A 122 16.97 4.00 -12.79
C GLN A 122 15.74 3.36 -12.16
N GLN A 123 15.94 2.25 -11.46
CA GLN A 123 14.90 1.55 -10.73
C GLN A 123 14.51 2.31 -9.46
N ILE A 124 13.22 2.48 -9.24
CA ILE A 124 12.68 3.14 -8.05
C ILE A 124 12.41 2.07 -6.99
N ASN A 125 13.33 1.96 -6.03
CA ASN A 125 13.22 1.02 -4.92
C ASN A 125 12.65 1.69 -3.68
N GLU A 126 12.08 0.89 -2.79
CA GLU A 126 11.49 1.34 -1.54
C GLU A 126 11.88 0.42 -0.40
N ILE A 127 12.21 1.00 0.76
CA ILE A 127 12.38 0.30 2.02
C ILE A 127 11.50 0.95 3.08
N GLY A 128 10.80 0.14 3.87
CA GLY A 128 9.93 0.60 4.95
C GLY A 128 10.12 -0.26 6.20
N LEU A 129 10.18 0.40 7.35
CA LEU A 129 10.19 -0.20 8.66
C LEU A 129 8.88 0.15 9.36
N ASN A 130 8.18 -0.85 9.86
CA ASN A 130 6.87 -0.74 10.48
C ASN A 130 6.94 -1.15 11.95
N PHE A 131 6.26 -0.36 12.80
CA PHE A 131 6.00 -0.69 14.20
C PHE A 131 4.50 -0.59 14.44
N GLY A 132 3.98 -1.41 15.34
CA GLY A 132 2.56 -1.34 15.65
C GLY A 132 2.22 -1.88 17.02
N PHE A 133 1.09 -1.38 17.52
CA PHE A 133 0.50 -1.81 18.78
C PHE A 133 -0.94 -2.24 18.53
N GLY A 134 -1.27 -3.44 18.97
CA GLY A 134 -2.65 -3.90 19.05
C GLY A 134 -3.13 -3.75 20.49
N ILE A 135 -4.20 -3.02 20.67
CA ILE A 135 -4.73 -2.60 21.96
C ILE A 135 -6.06 -3.33 22.14
N PRO A 136 -6.19 -4.29 23.07
CA PRO A 136 -7.48 -4.89 23.36
C PRO A 136 -8.39 -3.85 24.03
N LEU A 137 -9.61 -3.76 23.52
CA LEU A 137 -10.69 -2.96 24.11
C LEU A 137 -11.69 -3.87 24.82
N ALA A 138 -12.72 -3.30 25.39
CA ALA A 138 -13.76 -4.06 26.06
C ALA A 138 -14.45 -5.05 25.11
N GLY A 139 -14.79 -6.24 25.61
CA GLY A 139 -15.41 -7.31 24.82
C GLY A 139 -14.44 -7.94 23.82
N VAL A 140 -14.86 -8.05 22.57
CA VAL A 140 -14.07 -8.60 21.45
C VAL A 140 -13.55 -7.50 20.51
N SER A 141 -13.60 -6.25 20.95
CA SER A 141 -13.15 -5.07 20.19
C SER A 141 -11.66 -4.85 20.34
N SER A 142 -11.05 -4.18 19.37
CA SER A 142 -9.62 -3.85 19.38
C SER A 142 -9.32 -2.54 18.68
N ALA A 143 -8.29 -1.84 19.13
CA ALA A 143 -7.68 -0.73 18.41
C ALA A 143 -6.28 -1.12 17.93
N ASN A 144 -5.87 -0.61 16.79
CA ASN A 144 -4.55 -0.85 16.22
C ASN A 144 -3.91 0.49 15.88
N LEU A 145 -2.70 0.70 16.36
CA LEU A 145 -1.88 1.86 16.07
C LEU A 145 -0.62 1.39 15.35
N GLY A 146 -0.36 1.95 14.19
CA GLY A 146 0.80 1.59 13.38
C GLY A 146 1.58 2.83 12.95
N PHE A 147 2.90 2.67 12.91
CA PHE A 147 3.85 3.66 12.42
C PHE A 147 4.69 3.03 11.32
N GLU A 148 4.92 3.77 10.25
CA GLU A 148 5.81 3.36 9.18
C GLU A 148 6.78 4.49 8.87
N ILE A 149 8.07 4.16 8.84
CA ILE A 149 9.14 5.04 8.36
C ILE A 149 9.78 4.37 7.17
N GLY A 150 10.01 5.13 6.12
CA GLY A 150 10.63 4.56 4.92
C GLY A 150 11.25 5.58 4.01
N GLN A 151 11.84 5.04 2.97
CA GLN A 151 12.40 5.85 1.89
C GLN A 151 12.11 5.19 0.54
N ARG A 152 11.87 6.02 -0.47
CA ARG A 152 11.60 5.60 -1.84
C ARG A 152 12.45 6.40 -2.81
N GLY A 153 12.88 5.77 -3.90
CA GLY A 153 13.59 6.43 -4.98
C GLY A 153 15.10 6.50 -4.80
N THR A 154 15.72 7.24 -5.68
CA THR A 154 17.19 7.40 -5.76
C THR A 154 17.54 8.84 -6.10
N LYS A 155 18.77 9.28 -5.74
CA LYS A 155 19.30 10.58 -6.15
C LYS A 155 20.08 10.54 -7.47
N LYS A 156 20.19 9.37 -8.10
CA LYS A 156 20.88 9.21 -9.39
C LYS A 156 20.01 9.77 -10.52
N SER A 157 20.67 10.24 -11.60
CA SER A 157 20.02 10.73 -12.82
C SER A 157 18.97 11.85 -12.56
N SER A 158 19.28 12.77 -11.64
CA SER A 158 18.42 13.90 -11.25
C SER A 158 17.06 13.48 -10.67
N LEU A 159 16.96 12.24 -10.16
CA LEU A 159 15.76 11.74 -9.50
C LEU A 159 15.69 12.16 -8.02
N ILE A 160 14.50 12.11 -7.48
CA ILE A 160 14.24 12.49 -6.08
C ILE A 160 14.20 11.23 -5.22
N LYS A 161 14.88 11.28 -4.07
CA LYS A 161 14.77 10.31 -3.00
C LYS A 161 13.88 10.88 -1.91
N GLU A 162 12.74 10.28 -1.71
CA GLU A 162 11.75 10.66 -0.71
C GLU A 162 11.96 9.86 0.58
N LYS A 163 11.74 10.52 1.71
CA LYS A 163 11.56 9.88 3.00
C LYS A 163 10.12 10.12 3.44
N PHE A 164 9.48 9.09 3.96
CA PHE A 164 8.11 9.19 4.41
C PHE A 164 7.95 8.66 5.83
N PHE A 165 6.96 9.22 6.52
CA PHE A 165 6.48 8.77 7.79
C PHE A 165 4.95 8.67 7.72
N SER A 166 4.39 7.54 8.16
CA SER A 166 2.95 7.30 8.17
C SER A 166 2.49 6.87 9.55
N ILE A 167 1.32 7.34 9.95
CA ILE A 167 0.61 6.88 11.13
C ILE A 167 -0.70 6.27 10.66
N ARG A 168 -1.03 5.07 11.16
CA ARG A 168 -2.29 4.39 10.84
C ARG A 168 -3.00 4.05 12.14
N LEU A 169 -4.26 4.46 12.23
CA LEU A 169 -5.16 4.11 13.32
C LEU A 169 -6.30 3.27 12.77
N GLY A 170 -6.55 2.12 13.37
CA GLY A 170 -7.68 1.26 13.04
C GLY A 170 -8.43 0.87 14.30
N VAL A 171 -9.74 0.89 14.25
CA VAL A 171 -10.60 0.43 15.35
C VAL A 171 -11.54 -0.64 14.80
N SER A 172 -11.55 -1.80 15.44
CA SER A 172 -12.52 -2.87 15.19
C SER A 172 -13.46 -2.97 16.37
N LEU A 173 -14.71 -2.65 16.12
CA LEU A 173 -15.78 -2.80 17.12
C LEU A 173 -16.54 -4.08 16.79
N ASN A 174 -16.43 -5.06 17.67
CA ASN A 174 -17.11 -6.35 17.55
C ASN A 174 -17.97 -6.57 18.81
N ASP A 175 -19.15 -7.12 18.61
CA ASP A 175 -20.04 -7.50 19.69
C ASP A 175 -20.51 -8.95 19.51
N LEU A 176 -20.77 -9.62 20.62
CA LEU A 176 -21.32 -10.96 20.64
C LEU A 176 -22.85 -10.87 20.71
N TRP A 177 -23.51 -11.06 19.57
CA TRP A 177 -24.97 -11.10 19.50
C TRP A 177 -25.46 -12.51 19.92
N PHE A 178 -26.60 -12.58 20.59
CA PHE A 178 -27.21 -13.81 21.05
C PHE A 178 -26.46 -14.59 22.13
N VAL A 179 -25.91 -13.91 23.10
CA VAL A 179 -25.41 -14.55 24.32
C VAL A 179 -26.60 -15.09 25.11
N ARG A 180 -26.71 -16.42 25.22
CA ARG A 180 -27.75 -17.08 26.00
C ARG A 180 -27.51 -16.79 27.49
N SER A 181 -28.38 -16.03 28.13
CA SER A 181 -28.33 -15.82 29.60
C SER A 181 -28.66 -17.16 30.26
N MET A 182 -27.72 -17.70 31.02
CA MET A 182 -28.00 -18.80 31.93
C MET A 182 -28.64 -18.20 33.16
N TYR A 183 -29.91 -18.54 33.35
CA TYR A 183 -30.57 -18.32 34.66
C TYR A 183 -30.14 -19.47 35.56
N ASN A 184 -29.51 -19.16 36.71
CA ASN A 184 -29.35 -20.06 37.86
C ASN A 184 -30.59 -19.97 38.71
#